data_2be6e85771f426f1aa62ee679f30f90f
#
_entry.id   2be6e85771f426f1aa62ee679f30f90f
#
_cell.length_a   1.000
_cell.length_b   1.000
_cell.length_c   1.000
_cell.angle_alpha   90.00
_cell.angle_beta   90.00
_cell.angle_gamma   90.00
#
_symmetry.space_group_name_H-M   'P 1'
#
loop_
_entity.id
_entity.type
_entity.pdbx_description
1 polymer ?
#
loop_
_entity_poly.entity_id
_entity_poly.type
_entity_poly.pdbx_seq_one_letter_code
_entity_poly.pdbx_strand_id
1 'polypeptide(L)'
;MHLYFRVLWVLISSFFKPKILSILEPSVLRFKVLPNDLDFNMHMNNGRYLTIMDLGRFDLVLRAGLLQTMLKQKSVPILGSATIRYRLPLMPFQSYELHTRIVSWDDKWAYMEQRFVIADGGAKHGAVAAVALVKGSFYDQKHKRTVPTKDVLDSAGLSVEAPEMPVHILEWQKSEDFLREVTKTGSEQ
;
A
#
# COMPACT_ATOMS: atom_id res chain seq x y z
N MET A 1 -13.10 17.16 -3.35
CA MET A 1 -11.95 17.06 -4.26
C MET A 1 -11.78 15.61 -4.64
N HIS A 2 -11.89 15.31 -5.92
CA HIS A 2 -11.92 13.95 -6.40
C HIS A 2 -10.55 13.25 -6.25
N LEU A 3 -10.56 11.92 -6.20
CA LEU A 3 -9.35 11.08 -6.15
C LEU A 3 -8.31 11.49 -7.21
N TYR A 4 -8.76 11.85 -8.41
CA TYR A 4 -7.88 12.27 -9.51
C TYR A 4 -6.97 13.46 -9.16
N PHE A 5 -7.46 14.45 -8.41
CA PHE A 5 -6.62 15.56 -7.96
C PHE A 5 -5.55 15.11 -6.95
N ARG A 6 -5.88 14.15 -6.09
CA ARG A 6 -4.88 13.57 -5.18
C ARG A 6 -3.85 12.75 -5.94
N VAL A 7 -4.27 11.97 -6.95
CA VAL A 7 -3.36 11.23 -7.83
C VAL A 7 -2.42 12.21 -8.55
N LEU A 8 -2.96 13.26 -9.15
CA LEU A 8 -2.15 14.28 -9.83
C LEU A 8 -1.18 14.97 -8.86
N TRP A 9 -1.65 15.32 -7.66
CA TRP A 9 -0.80 15.91 -6.64
C TRP A 9 0.33 14.96 -6.20
N VAL A 10 0.06 13.68 -5.99
CA VAL A 10 1.07 12.68 -5.66
C VAL A 10 2.07 12.56 -6.81
N LEU A 11 1.58 12.45 -8.05
CA LEU A 11 2.42 12.36 -9.25
C LEU A 11 3.39 13.56 -9.33
N ILE A 12 2.86 14.79 -9.25
CA ILE A 12 3.68 16.00 -9.33
C ILE A 12 4.64 16.08 -8.14
N SER A 13 4.15 15.87 -6.91
CA SER A 13 4.97 16.01 -5.71
C SER A 13 6.09 14.96 -5.62
N SER A 14 5.89 13.75 -6.17
CA SER A 14 6.92 12.71 -6.16
C SER A 14 8.19 13.10 -6.94
N PHE A 15 8.06 13.96 -7.96
CA PHE A 15 9.22 14.47 -8.71
C PHE A 15 10.09 15.44 -7.89
N PHE A 16 9.51 16.10 -6.90
CA PHE A 16 10.23 17.08 -6.03
C PHE A 16 10.70 16.46 -4.71
N LYS A 17 10.27 15.25 -4.39
CA LYS A 17 10.69 14.54 -3.19
C LYS A 17 11.98 13.75 -3.43
N PRO A 18 12.80 13.52 -2.39
CA PRO A 18 13.99 12.67 -2.51
C PRO A 18 13.57 11.26 -2.93
N LYS A 19 14.42 10.63 -3.74
CA LYS A 19 14.27 9.22 -4.09
C LYS A 19 14.31 8.35 -2.84
N ILE A 20 13.57 7.26 -2.84
CA ILE A 20 13.64 6.23 -1.81
C ILE A 20 14.80 5.31 -2.19
N LEU A 21 15.81 5.26 -1.33
CA LEU A 21 17.03 4.47 -1.56
C LEU A 21 16.89 3.03 -1.05
N SER A 22 16.07 2.83 -0.04
CA SER A 22 15.72 1.50 0.47
C SER A 22 14.22 1.30 0.45
N ILE A 23 13.78 0.25 -0.24
CA ILE A 23 12.34 -0.10 -0.34
C ILE A 23 11.73 -0.49 1.02
N LEU A 24 12.56 -0.73 2.03
CA LEU A 24 12.15 -1.03 3.39
C LEU A 24 11.85 0.24 4.21
N GLU A 25 12.34 1.41 3.76
CA GLU A 25 12.00 2.69 4.38
C GLU A 25 10.58 3.13 3.99
N PRO A 26 9.83 3.75 4.91
CA PRO A 26 8.49 4.18 4.61
C PRO A 26 8.47 5.38 3.66
N SER A 27 7.67 5.29 2.61
CA SER A 27 7.17 6.47 1.90
C SER A 27 6.11 7.14 2.75
N VAL A 28 6.21 8.46 2.94
CA VAL A 28 5.26 9.24 3.75
C VAL A 28 4.53 10.25 2.88
N LEU A 29 3.20 10.18 2.90
CA LEU A 29 2.31 11.15 2.29
C LEU A 29 1.47 11.82 3.37
N ARG A 30 1.38 13.15 3.35
CA ARG A 30 0.53 13.91 4.25
C ARG A 30 -0.76 14.32 3.55
N PHE A 31 -1.88 14.04 4.19
CA PHE A 31 -3.22 14.37 3.74
C PHE A 31 -4.04 15.05 4.83
N LYS A 32 -5.19 15.56 4.42
CA LYS A 32 -6.25 16.05 5.31
C LYS A 32 -7.55 15.34 4.94
N VAL A 33 -8.35 14.98 5.94
CA VAL A 33 -9.70 14.45 5.74
C VAL A 33 -10.56 15.54 5.13
N LEU A 34 -11.16 15.28 3.98
CA LEU A 34 -12.01 16.23 3.27
C LEU A 34 -13.49 15.82 3.39
N PRO A 35 -14.45 16.73 3.17
CA PRO A 35 -15.86 16.42 3.28
C PRO A 35 -16.32 15.20 2.46
N ASN A 36 -15.74 14.99 1.29
CA ASN A 36 -16.02 13.83 0.43
C ASN A 36 -15.36 12.52 0.89
N ASP A 37 -14.58 12.56 1.96
CA ASP A 37 -14.02 11.37 2.58
C ASP A 37 -14.89 10.87 3.74
N LEU A 38 -15.88 11.67 4.18
CA LEU A 38 -16.68 11.40 5.37
C LEU A 38 -17.80 10.38 5.09
N ASP A 39 -18.21 9.69 6.15
CA ASP A 39 -19.43 8.90 6.23
C ASP A 39 -20.51 9.58 7.08
N PHE A 40 -21.60 8.86 7.34
CA PHE A 40 -22.72 9.35 8.16
C PHE A 40 -22.33 9.66 9.62
N ASN A 41 -21.26 9.05 10.13
CA ASN A 41 -20.76 9.28 11.48
C ASN A 41 -19.80 10.48 11.56
N MET A 42 -19.69 11.25 10.48
CA MET A 42 -18.83 12.42 10.37
C MET A 42 -17.34 12.14 10.64
N HIS A 43 -16.87 10.96 10.28
CA HIS A 43 -15.44 10.63 10.22
C HIS A 43 -15.10 9.95 8.89
N MET A 44 -13.81 9.76 8.64
CA MET A 44 -13.33 9.18 7.38
C MET A 44 -13.95 7.80 7.15
N ASN A 45 -14.65 7.65 6.03
CA ASN A 45 -15.29 6.41 5.61
C ASN A 45 -14.28 5.27 5.46
N ASN A 46 -14.63 4.07 5.95
CA ASN A 46 -13.76 2.90 5.95
C ASN A 46 -13.22 2.54 4.55
N GLY A 47 -14.03 2.68 3.51
CA GLY A 47 -13.61 2.42 2.12
C GLY A 47 -12.61 3.46 1.60
N ARG A 48 -12.56 4.66 2.19
CA ARG A 48 -11.59 5.70 1.80
C ARG A 48 -10.16 5.35 2.18
N TYR A 49 -9.96 4.61 3.25
CA TYR A 49 -8.63 4.13 3.62
C TYR A 49 -8.01 3.31 2.47
N LEU A 50 -8.73 2.36 1.88
CA LEU A 50 -8.25 1.58 0.74
C LEU A 50 -7.87 2.47 -0.44
N THR A 51 -8.72 3.44 -0.78
CA THR A 51 -8.49 4.39 -1.87
C THR A 51 -7.24 5.25 -1.65
N ILE A 52 -7.01 5.70 -0.41
CA ILE A 52 -5.82 6.50 -0.06
C ILE A 52 -4.57 5.63 0.00
N MET A 53 -4.70 4.37 0.39
CA MET A 53 -3.59 3.40 0.37
C MET A 53 -3.03 3.19 -1.05
N ASP A 54 -3.86 3.27 -2.11
CA ASP A 54 -3.39 3.23 -3.50
C ASP A 54 -2.40 4.36 -3.78
N LEU A 55 -2.67 5.57 -3.26
CA LEU A 55 -1.79 6.73 -3.43
C LEU A 55 -0.43 6.51 -2.75
N GLY A 56 -0.42 5.89 -1.57
CA GLY A 56 0.82 5.56 -0.87
C GLY A 56 1.67 4.55 -1.65
N ARG A 57 1.05 3.51 -2.20
CA ARG A 57 1.74 2.53 -3.05
C ARG A 57 2.26 3.16 -4.33
N PHE A 58 1.49 4.07 -4.91
CA PHE A 58 1.89 4.80 -6.10
C PHE A 58 3.10 5.71 -5.85
N ASP A 59 3.11 6.49 -4.74
CA ASP A 59 4.27 7.32 -4.35
C ASP A 59 5.52 6.45 -4.12
N LEU A 60 5.38 5.30 -3.46
CA LEU A 60 6.47 4.35 -3.24
C LEU A 60 7.06 3.87 -4.57
N VAL A 61 6.22 3.42 -5.50
CA VAL A 61 6.64 2.94 -6.84
C VAL A 61 7.35 4.04 -7.64
N LEU A 62 6.83 5.27 -7.62
CA LEU A 62 7.44 6.40 -8.33
C LEU A 62 8.81 6.76 -7.76
N ARG A 63 8.89 6.94 -6.44
CA ARG A 63 10.10 7.41 -5.77
C ARG A 63 11.20 6.36 -5.66
N ALA A 64 10.83 5.08 -5.64
CA ALA A 64 11.77 3.97 -5.72
C ALA A 64 12.26 3.67 -7.15
N GLY A 65 11.76 4.39 -8.16
CA GLY A 65 12.15 4.17 -9.57
C GLY A 65 11.56 2.91 -10.20
N LEU A 66 10.66 2.20 -9.49
CA LEU A 66 10.07 0.95 -9.97
C LEU A 66 9.20 1.14 -11.22
N LEU A 67 8.59 2.34 -11.40
CA LEU A 67 7.74 2.61 -12.55
C LEU A 67 8.48 2.40 -13.88
N GLN A 68 9.72 2.87 -14.00
CA GLN A 68 10.50 2.70 -15.23
C GLN A 68 10.79 1.22 -15.53
N THR A 69 11.13 0.45 -14.50
CA THR A 69 11.36 -1.00 -14.60
C THR A 69 10.09 -1.71 -15.03
N MET A 70 8.96 -1.39 -14.41
CA MET A 70 7.66 -1.96 -14.74
C MET A 70 7.25 -1.67 -16.18
N LEU A 71 7.44 -0.43 -16.67
CA LEU A 71 7.14 -0.05 -18.06
C LEU A 71 8.03 -0.82 -19.04
N LYS A 72 9.33 -0.94 -18.77
CA LYS A 72 10.28 -1.72 -19.61
C LYS A 72 9.90 -3.19 -19.68
N GLN A 73 9.53 -3.77 -18.54
CA GLN A 73 9.15 -5.19 -18.43
C GLN A 73 7.70 -5.47 -18.84
N LYS A 74 6.90 -4.43 -19.17
CA LYS A 74 5.45 -4.53 -19.41
C LYS A 74 4.71 -5.22 -18.26
N SER A 75 5.19 -5.00 -17.03
CA SER A 75 4.59 -5.53 -15.81
C SER A 75 3.70 -4.48 -15.14
N VAL A 76 2.64 -4.94 -14.51
CA VAL A 76 1.72 -4.10 -13.73
C VAL A 76 1.62 -4.64 -12.30
N PRO A 77 1.47 -3.74 -11.29
CA PRO A 77 1.21 -4.19 -9.95
C PRO A 77 -0.23 -4.70 -9.86
N ILE A 78 -0.42 -5.85 -9.23
CA ILE A 78 -1.73 -6.40 -8.91
C ILE A 78 -1.89 -6.53 -7.41
N LEU A 79 -3.07 -6.19 -6.92
CA LEU A 79 -3.45 -6.37 -5.53
C LEU A 79 -4.04 -7.78 -5.36
N GLY A 80 -3.45 -8.58 -4.47
CA GLY A 80 -3.96 -9.92 -4.14
C GLY A 80 -4.95 -9.88 -3.00
N SER A 81 -4.62 -9.17 -1.93
CA SER A 81 -5.48 -9.02 -0.75
C SER A 81 -5.06 -7.84 0.11
N ALA A 82 -5.97 -7.40 0.97
CA ALA A 82 -5.72 -6.38 1.98
C ALA A 82 -6.52 -6.65 3.24
N THR A 83 -5.92 -6.39 4.40
CA THR A 83 -6.60 -6.37 5.69
C THR A 83 -6.33 -5.07 6.40
N ILE A 84 -7.34 -4.49 7.06
CA ILE A 84 -7.23 -3.22 7.77
C ILE A 84 -7.78 -3.35 9.18
N ARG A 85 -7.04 -2.85 10.15
CA ARG A 85 -7.47 -2.66 11.52
C ARG A 85 -7.67 -1.17 11.79
N TYR A 86 -8.91 -0.75 11.98
CA TYR A 86 -9.29 0.59 12.40
C TYR A 86 -9.18 0.69 13.93
N ARG A 87 -8.54 1.73 14.43
CA ARG A 87 -8.31 1.94 15.88
C ARG A 87 -8.88 3.26 16.37
N LEU A 88 -8.66 4.34 15.62
CA LEU A 88 -9.14 5.69 15.96
C LEU A 88 -9.80 6.30 14.73
N PRO A 89 -10.94 7.00 14.87
CA PRO A 89 -11.53 7.73 13.77
C PRO A 89 -10.63 8.89 13.35
N LEU A 90 -10.55 9.14 12.05
CA LEU A 90 -10.00 10.37 11.50
C LEU A 90 -11.13 11.36 11.27
N MET A 91 -11.07 12.49 11.97
CA MET A 91 -12.13 13.49 12.04
C MET A 91 -12.10 14.43 10.83
N PRO A 92 -13.21 15.16 10.54
CA PRO A 92 -13.24 16.16 9.48
C PRO A 92 -12.08 17.15 9.60
N PHE A 93 -11.43 17.42 8.47
CA PHE A 93 -10.30 18.34 8.34
C PHE A 93 -9.05 17.98 9.16
N GLN A 94 -9.04 16.83 9.84
CA GLN A 94 -7.88 16.34 10.56
C GLN A 94 -6.77 15.99 9.58
N SER A 95 -5.54 16.44 9.89
CA SER A 95 -4.34 16.06 9.13
C SER A 95 -3.83 14.71 9.59
N TYR A 96 -3.39 13.90 8.62
CA TYR A 96 -2.79 12.60 8.89
C TYR A 96 -1.67 12.30 7.88
N GLU A 97 -0.81 11.40 8.25
CA GLU A 97 0.24 10.83 7.40
C GLU A 97 -0.10 9.39 7.05
N LEU A 98 0.11 9.04 5.79
CA LEU A 98 0.11 7.66 5.32
C LEU A 98 1.56 7.21 5.14
N HIS A 99 1.98 6.28 5.96
CA HIS A 99 3.28 5.63 5.88
C HIS A 99 3.12 4.31 5.14
N THR A 100 3.84 4.13 4.04
CA THR A 100 3.80 2.92 3.20
C THR A 100 5.19 2.35 3.07
N ARG A 101 5.39 1.08 3.41
CA ARG A 101 6.67 0.37 3.22
C ARG A 101 6.44 -1.07 2.81
N ILE A 102 7.40 -1.66 2.11
CA ILE A 102 7.49 -3.11 1.97
C ILE A 102 8.09 -3.67 3.26
N VAL A 103 7.47 -4.73 3.77
CA VAL A 103 7.90 -5.38 5.02
C VAL A 103 8.72 -6.63 4.73
N SER A 104 8.28 -7.41 3.73
CA SER A 104 8.96 -8.61 3.26
C SER A 104 8.36 -9.05 1.92
N TRP A 105 8.91 -10.08 1.30
CA TRP A 105 8.37 -10.72 0.10
C TRP A 105 8.77 -12.19 0.03
N ASP A 106 7.99 -12.95 -0.71
CA ASP A 106 8.31 -14.30 -1.16
C ASP A 106 8.45 -14.34 -2.70
N ASP A 107 8.51 -15.52 -3.29
CA ASP A 107 8.67 -15.70 -4.75
C ASP A 107 7.52 -15.08 -5.56
N LYS A 108 6.35 -14.88 -4.97
CA LYS A 108 5.16 -14.41 -5.66
C LYS A 108 4.65 -13.07 -5.13
N TRP A 109 4.69 -12.83 -3.83
CA TRP A 109 4.01 -11.73 -3.16
C TRP A 109 4.96 -10.79 -2.45
N ALA A 110 4.77 -9.50 -2.63
CA ALA A 110 5.30 -8.46 -1.77
C ALA A 110 4.27 -8.12 -0.69
N TYR A 111 4.71 -8.05 0.55
CA TYR A 111 3.90 -7.68 1.71
C TYR A 111 4.23 -6.26 2.13
N MET A 112 3.21 -5.42 2.15
CA MET A 112 3.34 -4.01 2.51
C MET A 112 2.56 -3.72 3.78
N GLU A 113 3.12 -2.87 4.63
CA GLU A 113 2.42 -2.27 5.75
C GLU A 113 2.09 -0.82 5.42
N GLN A 114 0.86 -0.42 5.69
CA GLN A 114 0.41 0.97 5.53
C GLN A 114 -0.22 1.45 6.83
N ARG A 115 0.32 2.54 7.40
CA ARG A 115 -0.15 3.13 8.66
C ARG A 115 -0.70 4.52 8.41
N PHE A 116 -1.87 4.78 8.96
CA PHE A 116 -2.46 6.10 9.04
C PHE A 116 -2.13 6.69 10.41
N VAL A 117 -1.35 7.75 10.45
CA VAL A 117 -0.85 8.38 11.66
C VAL A 117 -1.43 9.79 11.77
N ILE A 118 -2.03 10.12 12.91
CA ILE A 118 -2.58 11.46 13.16
C ILE A 118 -1.45 12.49 13.20
N ALA A 119 -1.57 13.57 12.42
CA ALA A 119 -0.51 14.57 12.23
C ALA A 119 -1.05 16.02 12.33
N ASP A 120 -1.99 16.26 13.24
CA ASP A 120 -2.70 17.53 13.40
C ASP A 120 -2.09 18.45 14.48
N GLY A 121 -1.08 17.99 15.20
CA GLY A 121 -0.47 18.74 16.31
C GLY A 121 -1.27 18.72 17.63
N GLY A 122 -2.44 18.05 17.66
CA GLY A 122 -3.29 17.92 18.83
C GLY A 122 -2.86 16.80 19.79
N ALA A 123 -3.70 16.51 20.79
CA ALA A 123 -3.42 15.53 21.85
C ALA A 123 -3.18 14.09 21.32
N LYS A 124 -3.67 13.76 20.14
CA LYS A 124 -3.48 12.45 19.50
C LYS A 124 -2.42 12.46 18.40
N HIS A 125 -1.63 13.53 18.28
CA HIS A 125 -0.55 13.61 17.31
C HIS A 125 0.41 12.43 17.45
N GLY A 126 0.78 11.80 16.34
CA GLY A 126 1.62 10.59 16.34
C GLY A 126 0.88 9.27 16.61
N ALA A 127 -0.39 9.32 17.01
CA ALA A 127 -1.17 8.10 17.24
C ALA A 127 -1.53 7.42 15.90
N VAL A 128 -1.41 6.10 15.86
CA VAL A 128 -1.84 5.29 14.71
C VAL A 128 -3.36 5.17 14.72
N ALA A 129 -4.01 5.73 13.71
CA ALA A 129 -5.46 5.67 13.52
C ALA A 129 -5.90 4.34 12.87
N ALA A 130 -5.13 3.85 11.91
CA ALA A 130 -5.36 2.56 11.29
C ALA A 130 -4.03 1.94 10.83
N VAL A 131 -3.98 0.62 10.80
CA VAL A 131 -2.89 -0.15 10.20
C VAL A 131 -3.46 -1.15 9.22
N ALA A 132 -2.85 -1.24 8.05
CA ALA A 132 -3.23 -2.19 7.02
C ALA A 132 -2.04 -3.04 6.59
N LEU A 133 -2.33 -4.29 6.24
CA LEU A 133 -1.43 -5.16 5.51
C LEU A 133 -1.97 -5.34 4.10
N VAL A 134 -1.08 -5.30 3.13
CA VAL A 134 -1.42 -5.46 1.73
C VAL A 134 -0.49 -6.49 1.12
N LYS A 135 -1.05 -7.41 0.36
CA LYS A 135 -0.29 -8.37 -0.42
C LYS A 135 -0.48 -8.06 -1.90
N GLY A 136 0.62 -7.74 -2.58
CA GLY A 136 0.63 -7.41 -3.99
C GLY A 136 1.64 -8.25 -4.75
N SER A 137 1.53 -8.28 -6.07
CA SER A 137 2.47 -8.96 -6.95
C SER A 137 2.67 -8.13 -8.23
N PHE A 138 3.69 -8.46 -9.00
CA PHE A 138 3.90 -7.90 -10.33
C PHE A 138 3.47 -8.91 -11.38
N TYR A 139 2.72 -8.48 -12.37
CA TYR A 139 2.20 -9.34 -13.43
C TYR A 139 2.71 -8.89 -14.79
N ASP A 140 3.42 -9.77 -15.47
CA ASP A 140 3.87 -9.58 -16.84
C ASP A 140 2.68 -9.81 -17.78
N GLN A 141 2.20 -8.75 -18.39
CA GLN A 141 1.05 -8.79 -19.30
C GLN A 141 1.36 -9.51 -20.61
N LYS A 142 2.64 -9.49 -21.03
CA LYS A 142 3.07 -10.13 -22.28
C LYS A 142 3.15 -11.64 -22.13
N HIS A 143 3.77 -12.13 -21.07
CA HIS A 143 3.98 -13.56 -20.85
C HIS A 143 2.92 -14.19 -19.93
N LYS A 144 1.94 -13.40 -19.46
CA LYS A 144 0.82 -13.85 -18.62
C LYS A 144 1.26 -14.60 -17.36
N ARG A 145 2.29 -14.11 -16.68
CA ARG A 145 2.85 -14.71 -15.47
C ARG A 145 3.16 -13.66 -14.40
N THR A 146 3.25 -14.11 -13.17
CA THR A 146 3.78 -13.29 -12.07
C THR A 146 5.29 -13.14 -12.23
N VAL A 147 5.81 -11.95 -11.89
CA VAL A 147 7.24 -11.65 -11.83
C VAL A 147 7.63 -11.64 -10.36
N PRO A 148 8.66 -12.38 -9.95
CA PRO A 148 9.13 -12.34 -8.57
C PRO A 148 9.47 -10.91 -8.13
N THR A 149 9.09 -10.55 -6.90
CA THR A 149 9.37 -9.22 -6.36
C THR A 149 10.86 -8.91 -6.37
N LYS A 150 11.70 -9.90 -6.04
CA LYS A 150 13.15 -9.79 -6.07
C LYS A 150 13.65 -9.34 -7.46
N ASP A 151 13.16 -9.96 -8.54
CA ASP A 151 13.60 -9.67 -9.90
C ASP A 151 13.26 -8.23 -10.32
N VAL A 152 12.10 -7.72 -9.87
CA VAL A 152 11.70 -6.33 -10.12
C VAL A 152 12.59 -5.36 -9.35
N LEU A 153 12.91 -5.65 -8.09
CA LEU A 153 13.78 -4.84 -7.24
C LEU A 153 15.21 -4.82 -7.78
N ASP A 154 15.77 -5.98 -8.14
CA ASP A 154 17.11 -6.10 -8.72
C ASP A 154 17.21 -5.33 -10.04
N SER A 155 16.20 -5.44 -10.90
CA SER A 155 16.14 -4.70 -12.17
C SER A 155 16.02 -3.18 -11.98
N ALA A 156 15.54 -2.72 -10.84
CA ALA A 156 15.45 -1.31 -10.48
C ALA A 156 16.72 -0.80 -9.75
N GLY A 157 17.71 -1.67 -9.50
CA GLY A 157 18.92 -1.34 -8.75
C GLY A 157 18.69 -1.24 -7.24
N LEU A 158 17.64 -1.86 -6.74
CA LEU A 158 17.26 -1.90 -5.32
C LEU A 158 17.53 -3.28 -4.71
N SER A 159 18.65 -3.88 -5.08
CA SER A 159 19.02 -5.23 -4.59
C SER A 159 19.17 -5.22 -3.07
N VAL A 160 18.26 -5.90 -2.40
CA VAL A 160 18.25 -6.10 -0.96
C VAL A 160 17.68 -7.48 -0.65
N GLU A 161 18.21 -8.12 0.37
CA GLU A 161 17.66 -9.39 0.83
C GLU A 161 16.28 -9.20 1.48
N ALA A 162 15.38 -10.16 1.26
CA ALA A 162 14.07 -10.13 1.89
C ALA A 162 14.23 -10.23 3.42
N PRO A 163 13.68 -9.29 4.19
CA PRO A 163 13.65 -9.43 5.64
C PRO A 163 12.90 -10.70 6.06
N GLU A 164 13.21 -11.21 7.26
CA GLU A 164 12.43 -12.29 7.84
C GLU A 164 10.94 -11.94 7.86
N MET A 165 10.10 -12.92 7.46
CA MET A 165 8.67 -12.71 7.39
C MET A 165 8.08 -12.55 8.80
N PRO A 166 7.47 -11.40 9.13
CA PRO A 166 6.89 -11.18 10.45
C PRO A 166 5.77 -12.18 10.78
N VAL A 167 5.69 -12.61 12.04
CA VAL A 167 4.71 -13.61 12.52
C VAL A 167 3.27 -13.23 12.14
N HIS A 168 2.89 -11.97 12.28
CA HIS A 168 1.53 -11.52 11.96
C HIS A 168 1.20 -11.61 10.45
N ILE A 169 2.20 -11.57 9.57
CA ILE A 169 2.02 -11.82 8.13
C ILE A 169 1.90 -13.32 7.87
N LEU A 170 2.69 -14.16 8.53
CA LEU A 170 2.57 -15.61 8.42
C LEU A 170 1.18 -16.10 8.85
N GLU A 171 0.64 -15.57 9.94
CA GLU A 171 -0.71 -15.91 10.40
C GLU A 171 -1.79 -15.40 9.42
N TRP A 172 -1.59 -14.22 8.83
CA TRP A 172 -2.48 -13.72 7.79
C TRP A 172 -2.44 -14.58 6.52
N GLN A 173 -1.26 -15.04 6.10
CA GLN A 173 -1.13 -15.97 4.96
C GLN A 173 -1.96 -17.24 5.18
N LYS A 174 -1.90 -17.83 6.38
CA LYS A 174 -2.72 -19.02 6.72
C LYS A 174 -4.22 -18.72 6.57
N SER A 175 -4.67 -17.55 7.07
CA SER A 175 -6.07 -17.13 6.92
C SER A 175 -6.48 -16.96 5.45
N GLU A 176 -5.60 -16.40 4.62
CA GLU A 176 -5.82 -16.25 3.19
C GLU A 176 -5.91 -17.60 2.45
N ASP A 177 -5.14 -18.59 2.88
CA ASP A 177 -5.20 -19.94 2.32
C ASP A 177 -6.54 -20.61 2.63
N PHE A 178 -7.09 -20.44 3.82
CA PHE A 178 -8.44 -20.90 4.14
C PHE A 178 -9.52 -20.21 3.30
N LEU A 179 -9.42 -18.88 3.10
CA LEU A 179 -10.36 -18.16 2.24
C LEU A 179 -10.30 -18.65 0.79
N ARG A 180 -9.10 -18.99 0.30
CA ARG A 180 -8.94 -19.56 -1.04
C ARG A 180 -9.64 -20.92 -1.19
N GLU A 181 -9.60 -21.78 -0.16
CA GLU A 181 -10.31 -23.05 -0.19
C GLU A 181 -11.84 -22.84 -0.24
N VAL A 182 -12.37 -21.89 0.56
CA VAL A 182 -13.80 -21.53 0.54
C VAL A 182 -14.25 -21.07 -0.86
N THR A 183 -13.40 -20.29 -1.57
CA THR A 183 -13.75 -19.82 -2.93
C THR A 183 -13.72 -20.92 -3.98
N LYS A 184 -12.92 -21.98 -3.80
CA LYS A 184 -12.91 -23.14 -4.72
C LYS A 184 -14.17 -23.99 -4.55
N THR A 185 -14.56 -24.28 -3.31
CA THR A 185 -15.76 -25.08 -3.02
C THR A 185 -17.06 -24.38 -3.41
N GLY A 186 -17.10 -23.04 -3.44
CA GLY A 186 -18.27 -22.27 -3.89
C GLY A 186 -18.46 -22.20 -5.41
N SER A 187 -17.48 -22.60 -6.20
CA SER A 187 -17.58 -22.64 -7.68
C SER A 187 -18.10 -23.98 -8.22
N GLU A 188 -18.35 -24.96 -7.36
CA GLU A 188 -18.89 -26.28 -7.71
C GLU A 188 -20.40 -26.43 -7.42
N GLN A 189 -21.09 -25.35 -7.01
CA GLN A 189 -22.53 -25.25 -6.87
C GLN A 189 -23.13 -24.34 -7.94
#